data_1937a2a503503ecddc993b000bfbbc6f
#
_entry.id   1937a2a503503ecddc993b000bfbbc6f
#
_cell.length_a   1.000
_cell.length_b   1.000
_cell.length_c   1.000
_cell.angle_alpha   90.00
_cell.angle_beta   90.00
_cell.angle_gamma   90.00
#
_symmetry.space_group_name_H-M   'P 1'
#
loop_
_entity.id
_entity.type
_entity.pdbx_description
1 polymer ?
#
loop_
_entity_poly.entity_id
_entity_poly.type
_entity_poly.pdbx_seq_one_letter_code
_entity_poly.pdbx_strand_id
1 'polypeptide(L)'
;MTLYDELVARGLIAQVTDEEEIKELINNGKATFYIGFDPTADSLHVGHFMALCLMKRLQMAGNRPIALIGGGTGMIGDPSGRTDMRQMMTPETIQHNCDCFKEQMSKFIDFSDGKALMVNNADWLMDLNYIDVLREVGAHFSVNRMLTAECYKQRMEKGLSFLEFNYMIMQSYDFYALYQKYGCNMQFGGDDQWSNMLGGTELIRRKPVSYTHLRAHETDQYL
;
A
#
# COMPACT_ATOMS: atom_id res chain seq x y z
N MET A 1 7.96 18.90 20.19
CA MET A 1 8.21 17.60 19.54
C MET A 1 7.32 17.57 18.32
N THR A 2 7.88 17.38 17.14
CA THR A 2 7.10 17.27 15.90
C THR A 2 6.39 15.94 15.82
N LEU A 3 5.44 15.76 14.89
CA LEU A 3 4.78 14.47 14.67
C LEU A 3 5.80 13.38 14.31
N TYR A 4 6.75 13.68 13.40
CA TYR A 4 7.81 12.74 13.03
C TYR A 4 8.63 12.30 14.25
N ASP A 5 9.06 13.25 15.08
CA ASP A 5 9.84 12.94 16.30
C ASP A 5 9.04 12.06 17.27
N GLU A 6 7.73 12.29 17.38
CA GLU A 6 6.86 11.45 18.21
C GLU A 6 6.80 10.02 17.66
N LEU A 7 6.66 9.84 16.35
CA LEU A 7 6.63 8.50 15.73
C LEU A 7 7.95 7.77 15.93
N VAL A 8 9.10 8.46 15.78
CA VAL A 8 10.43 7.91 16.06
C VAL A 8 10.56 7.50 17.53
N ALA A 9 10.18 8.39 18.45
CA ALA A 9 10.27 8.12 19.89
C ALA A 9 9.41 6.94 20.37
N ARG A 10 8.33 6.65 19.62
CA ARG A 10 7.46 5.48 19.85
C ARG A 10 7.92 4.21 19.15
N GLY A 11 9.01 4.26 18.38
CA GLY A 11 9.50 3.13 17.61
C GLY A 11 8.57 2.74 16.44
N LEU A 12 7.81 3.71 15.92
CA LEU A 12 6.86 3.49 14.81
C LEU A 12 7.49 3.73 13.43
N ILE A 13 8.76 4.10 13.38
CA ILE A 13 9.53 4.28 12.14
C ILE A 13 10.72 3.33 12.18
N ALA A 14 10.75 2.37 11.26
CA ALA A 14 11.86 1.44 11.10
C ALA A 14 12.78 1.87 9.94
N GLN A 15 12.20 2.18 8.79
CA GLN A 15 12.92 2.61 7.59
C GLN A 15 12.14 3.71 6.87
N VAL A 16 12.86 4.56 6.16
CA VAL A 16 12.29 5.62 5.32
C VAL A 16 13.16 5.79 4.07
N THR A 17 12.58 6.22 2.96
CA THR A 17 13.33 6.46 1.71
C THR A 17 13.99 7.83 1.67
N ASP A 18 13.36 8.85 2.22
CA ASP A 18 13.89 10.21 2.36
C ASP A 18 13.38 10.85 3.66
N GLU A 19 14.25 10.90 4.66
CA GLU A 19 13.85 11.35 5.99
C GLU A 19 13.44 12.83 6.02
N GLU A 20 14.20 13.71 5.38
CA GLU A 20 13.96 15.14 5.46
C GLU A 20 12.65 15.52 4.76
N GLU A 21 12.41 14.92 3.62
CA GLU A 21 11.20 15.18 2.85
C GLU A 21 9.95 14.63 3.53
N ILE A 22 10.05 13.45 4.13
CA ILE A 22 8.97 12.85 4.92
C ILE A 22 8.63 13.72 6.12
N LYS A 23 9.64 14.18 6.86
CA LYS A 23 9.45 15.13 7.97
C LYS A 23 8.69 16.37 7.52
N GLU A 24 9.11 16.95 6.39
CA GLU A 24 8.44 18.14 5.87
C GLU A 24 6.98 17.87 5.55
N LEU A 25 6.68 16.77 4.85
CA LEU A 25 5.33 16.41 4.44
C LEU A 25 4.41 16.18 5.64
N ILE A 26 4.77 15.26 6.53
CA ILE A 26 3.86 14.85 7.61
C ILE A 26 3.72 15.91 8.71
N ASN A 27 4.78 16.66 9.01
CA ASN A 27 4.74 17.69 10.04
C ASN A 27 3.92 18.93 9.61
N ASN A 28 3.78 19.16 8.31
CA ASN A 28 3.06 20.30 7.75
C ASN A 28 1.67 19.93 7.19
N GLY A 29 1.19 18.70 7.39
CA GLY A 29 -0.12 18.27 6.91
C GLY A 29 -0.22 18.20 5.38
N LYS A 30 0.90 17.95 4.67
CA LYS A 30 0.99 17.94 3.21
C LYS A 30 0.97 16.52 2.61
N ALA A 31 1.03 15.49 3.46
CA ALA A 31 1.01 14.13 2.96
C ALA A 31 -0.41 13.69 2.60
N THR A 32 -0.58 13.19 1.38
CA THR A 32 -1.67 12.30 1.01
C THR A 32 -1.09 10.90 0.94
N PHE A 33 -1.45 10.06 1.89
CA PHE A 33 -0.79 8.76 2.09
C PHE A 33 -1.79 7.62 2.10
N TYR A 34 -1.32 6.41 1.79
CA TYR A 34 -2.17 5.23 1.89
C TYR A 34 -1.57 4.12 2.75
N ILE A 35 -2.46 3.31 3.30
CA ILE A 35 -2.18 1.99 3.88
C ILE A 35 -3.13 1.00 3.22
N GLY A 36 -2.60 -0.15 2.80
CA GLY A 36 -3.37 -1.24 2.20
C GLY A 36 -3.90 -2.22 3.25
N PHE A 37 -5.11 -2.71 3.03
CA PHE A 37 -5.80 -3.67 3.90
C PHE A 37 -6.43 -4.77 3.03
N ASP A 38 -5.84 -5.96 3.04
CA ASP A 38 -6.42 -7.11 2.36
C ASP A 38 -7.60 -7.68 3.16
N PRO A 39 -8.80 -7.79 2.56
CA PRO A 39 -10.02 -8.19 3.25
C PRO A 39 -10.09 -9.72 3.43
N THR A 40 -9.15 -10.27 4.20
CA THR A 40 -9.00 -11.73 4.41
C THR A 40 -9.94 -12.33 5.46
N ALA A 41 -10.71 -11.49 6.15
CA ALA A 41 -11.73 -11.85 7.12
C ALA A 41 -12.79 -10.73 7.20
N ASP A 42 -13.89 -10.99 7.89
CA ASP A 42 -14.97 -10.02 8.11
C ASP A 42 -14.67 -9.01 9.25
N SER A 43 -13.55 -9.16 9.91
CA SER A 43 -13.16 -8.30 11.04
C SER A 43 -11.70 -7.89 10.99
N LEU A 44 -11.45 -6.65 11.43
CA LEU A 44 -10.10 -6.14 11.65
C LEU A 44 -9.48 -6.84 12.87
N HIS A 45 -8.20 -7.10 12.82
CA HIS A 45 -7.41 -7.62 13.94
C HIS A 45 -6.45 -6.55 14.51
N VAL A 46 -5.70 -6.91 15.56
CA VAL A 46 -4.81 -5.97 16.26
C VAL A 46 -3.77 -5.30 15.35
N GLY A 47 -3.25 -5.99 14.35
CA GLY A 47 -2.33 -5.41 13.36
C GLY A 47 -2.99 -4.29 12.55
N HIS A 48 -4.24 -4.50 12.10
CA HIS A 48 -5.02 -3.46 11.42
C HIS A 48 -5.32 -2.28 12.36
N PHE A 49 -5.59 -2.55 13.64
CA PHE A 49 -5.83 -1.50 14.64
C PHE A 49 -4.59 -0.60 14.81
N MET A 50 -3.39 -1.18 14.84
CA MET A 50 -2.13 -0.40 14.90
C MET A 50 -1.99 0.52 13.69
N ALA A 51 -2.25 0.02 12.48
CA ALA A 51 -2.23 0.82 11.26
C ALA A 51 -3.27 1.96 11.30
N LEU A 52 -4.49 1.69 11.79
CA LEU A 52 -5.52 2.71 11.95
C LEU A 52 -5.14 3.77 13.00
N CYS A 53 -4.46 3.39 14.08
CA CYS A 53 -3.94 4.35 15.05
C CYS A 53 -2.90 5.29 14.42
N LEU A 54 -2.01 4.78 13.56
CA LEU A 54 -1.08 5.61 12.80
C LEU A 54 -1.82 6.54 11.83
N MET A 55 -2.76 5.99 11.04
CA MET A 55 -3.58 6.79 10.12
C MET A 55 -4.31 7.92 10.87
N LYS A 56 -4.88 7.63 12.03
CA LYS A 56 -5.59 8.62 12.84
C LYS A 56 -4.65 9.73 13.34
N ARG A 57 -3.45 9.39 13.81
CA ARG A 57 -2.45 10.38 14.24
C ARG A 57 -2.05 11.32 13.11
N LEU A 58 -1.77 10.76 11.95
CA LEU A 58 -1.42 11.54 10.75
C LEU A 58 -2.59 12.42 10.28
N GLN A 59 -3.84 11.89 10.33
CA GLN A 59 -5.03 12.66 10.01
C GLN A 59 -5.24 13.83 10.96
N MET A 60 -5.07 13.62 12.28
CA MET A 60 -5.17 14.68 13.28
C MET A 60 -4.13 15.79 13.10
N ALA A 61 -3.01 15.49 12.48
CA ALA A 61 -1.99 16.45 12.10
C ALA A 61 -2.22 17.14 10.73
N GLY A 62 -3.39 16.92 10.13
CA GLY A 62 -3.79 17.56 8.87
C GLY A 62 -3.42 16.78 7.60
N ASN A 63 -2.78 15.60 7.72
CA ASN A 63 -2.50 14.76 6.57
C ASN A 63 -3.76 14.02 6.11
N ARG A 64 -3.79 13.65 4.83
CA ARG A 64 -4.95 13.02 4.19
C ARG A 64 -4.74 11.51 3.99
N PRO A 65 -5.33 10.65 4.82
CA PRO A 65 -5.23 9.21 4.66
C PRO A 65 -6.10 8.66 3.53
N ILE A 66 -5.60 7.62 2.88
CA ILE A 66 -6.34 6.76 1.96
C ILE A 66 -6.31 5.34 2.52
N ALA A 67 -7.45 4.81 2.91
CA ALA A 67 -7.59 3.39 3.23
C ALA A 67 -7.81 2.63 1.92
N LEU A 68 -6.79 1.89 1.47
CA LEU A 68 -6.87 1.07 0.27
C LEU A 68 -7.36 -0.33 0.66
N ILE A 69 -8.56 -0.69 0.23
CA ILE A 69 -9.07 -2.06 0.42
C ILE A 69 -8.61 -2.93 -0.76
N GLY A 70 -7.96 -4.03 -0.45
CA GLY A 70 -7.40 -4.96 -1.42
C GLY A 70 -8.43 -5.93 -2.01
N GLY A 71 -9.52 -5.42 -2.62
CA GLY A 71 -10.54 -6.27 -3.25
C GLY A 71 -10.00 -7.05 -4.45
N GLY A 72 -9.14 -6.44 -5.26
CA GLY A 72 -8.45 -7.09 -6.38
C GLY A 72 -7.26 -7.95 -5.91
N THR A 73 -6.38 -7.39 -5.08
CA THR A 73 -5.21 -8.12 -4.53
C THR A 73 -5.62 -9.27 -3.62
N GLY A 74 -6.75 -9.18 -2.93
CA GLY A 74 -7.31 -10.26 -2.12
C GLY A 74 -7.65 -11.52 -2.90
N MET A 75 -7.91 -11.39 -4.22
CA MET A 75 -8.12 -12.55 -5.11
C MET A 75 -6.82 -13.30 -5.41
N ILE A 76 -5.68 -12.66 -5.25
CA ILE A 76 -4.34 -13.22 -5.50
C ILE A 76 -3.71 -13.71 -4.19
N GLY A 77 -3.68 -12.86 -3.18
CA GLY A 77 -3.07 -13.10 -1.87
C GLY A 77 -1.60 -12.70 -1.80
N ASP A 78 -1.29 -11.85 -0.81
CA ASP A 78 0.06 -11.38 -0.53
C ASP A 78 0.96 -12.52 -0.04
N PRO A 79 2.10 -12.81 -0.69
CA PRO A 79 3.08 -13.79 -0.23
C PRO A 79 3.94 -13.30 0.94
N SER A 80 3.99 -12.00 1.21
CA SER A 80 4.88 -11.39 2.21
C SER A 80 4.63 -11.94 3.62
N GLY A 81 5.71 -12.21 4.36
CA GLY A 81 5.65 -12.72 5.73
C GLY A 81 5.02 -14.12 5.88
N ARG A 82 4.88 -14.89 4.79
CA ARG A 82 4.26 -16.22 4.79
C ARG A 82 5.14 -17.31 4.21
N THR A 83 4.88 -18.50 4.68
CA THR A 83 5.55 -19.73 4.18
C THR A 83 4.65 -20.54 3.23
N ASP A 84 3.33 -20.33 3.27
CA ASP A 84 2.35 -21.09 2.51
C ASP A 84 1.44 -20.15 1.69
N MET A 85 0.95 -20.65 0.54
CA MET A 85 0.02 -19.92 -0.31
C MET A 85 -1.33 -19.70 0.40
N ARG A 86 -1.94 -18.53 0.22
CA ARG A 86 -3.28 -18.25 0.75
C ARG A 86 -4.34 -19.08 0.05
N GLN A 87 -5.40 -19.46 0.77
CA GLN A 87 -6.62 -19.96 0.14
C GLN A 87 -7.28 -18.84 -0.65
N MET A 88 -7.67 -19.15 -1.88
CA MET A 88 -8.41 -18.23 -2.71
C MET A 88 -9.84 -18.06 -2.16
N MET A 89 -10.24 -16.82 -1.94
CA MET A 89 -11.61 -16.48 -1.54
C MET A 89 -12.47 -16.22 -2.77
N THR A 90 -13.79 -16.42 -2.63
CA THR A 90 -14.73 -16.05 -3.70
C THR A 90 -14.91 -14.53 -3.76
N PRO A 91 -15.27 -13.97 -4.92
CA PRO A 91 -15.56 -12.53 -5.05
C PRO A 91 -16.62 -12.03 -4.05
N GLU A 92 -17.65 -12.85 -3.77
CA GLU A 92 -18.72 -12.51 -2.84
C GLU A 92 -18.19 -12.42 -1.40
N THR A 93 -17.31 -13.35 -0.98
CA THR A 93 -16.66 -13.31 0.33
C THR A 93 -15.78 -12.07 0.46
N ILE A 94 -14.99 -11.75 -0.57
CA ILE A 94 -14.16 -10.55 -0.59
C ILE A 94 -15.01 -9.29 -0.48
N GLN A 95 -16.10 -9.19 -1.24
CA GLN A 95 -16.99 -8.03 -1.18
C GLN A 95 -17.63 -7.87 0.22
N HIS A 96 -18.10 -8.96 0.82
CA HIS A 96 -18.61 -8.94 2.18
C HIS A 96 -17.57 -8.43 3.18
N ASN A 97 -16.35 -8.94 3.12
CA ASN A 97 -15.27 -8.50 4.00
C ASN A 97 -14.90 -7.02 3.77
N CYS A 98 -14.89 -6.55 2.52
CA CYS A 98 -14.68 -5.14 2.20
C CYS A 98 -15.72 -4.24 2.88
N ASP A 99 -17.00 -4.63 2.86
CA ASP A 99 -18.08 -3.86 3.47
C ASP A 99 -17.96 -3.84 5.00
N CYS A 100 -17.58 -4.97 5.60
CA CYS A 100 -17.28 -5.06 7.03
C CYS A 100 -16.09 -4.15 7.43
N PHE A 101 -15.03 -4.11 6.62
CA PHE A 101 -13.89 -3.23 6.87
C PHE A 101 -14.26 -1.76 6.80
N LYS A 102 -15.07 -1.36 5.81
CA LYS A 102 -15.56 0.02 5.68
C LYS A 102 -16.30 0.48 6.93
N GLU A 103 -17.20 -0.35 7.44
CA GLU A 103 -17.95 -0.02 8.67
C GLU A 103 -17.02 0.14 9.87
N GLN A 104 -16.07 -0.80 10.05
CA GLN A 104 -15.17 -0.78 11.20
C GLN A 104 -14.19 0.40 11.15
N MET A 105 -13.58 0.66 9.98
CA MET A 105 -12.62 1.77 9.81
C MET A 105 -13.27 3.13 10.02
N SER A 106 -14.54 3.30 9.65
CA SER A 106 -15.27 4.56 9.84
C SER A 106 -15.45 4.96 11.30
N LYS A 107 -15.22 4.04 12.24
CA LYS A 107 -15.21 4.33 13.69
C LYS A 107 -13.93 5.02 14.14
N PHE A 108 -12.85 4.93 13.37
CA PHE A 108 -11.52 5.47 13.70
C PHE A 108 -11.15 6.67 12.82
N ILE A 109 -11.40 6.59 11.54
CA ILE A 109 -10.98 7.57 10.53
C ILE A 109 -12.19 8.43 10.15
N ASP A 110 -11.98 9.73 10.07
CA ASP A 110 -12.99 10.68 9.61
C ASP A 110 -12.94 10.78 8.07
N PHE A 111 -13.92 10.17 7.42
CA PHE A 111 -14.08 10.20 5.96
C PHE A 111 -14.97 11.35 5.47
N SER A 112 -15.49 12.20 6.36
CA SER A 112 -16.35 13.31 5.96
C SER A 112 -15.55 14.36 5.17
N ASP A 113 -16.25 15.07 4.28
CA ASP A 113 -15.72 16.23 3.54
C ASP A 113 -14.37 15.99 2.81
N GLY A 114 -14.08 14.74 2.46
CA GLY A 114 -12.84 14.38 1.76
C GLY A 114 -11.58 14.46 2.63
N LYS A 115 -11.72 14.47 3.97
CA LYS A 115 -10.60 14.44 4.93
C LYS A 115 -9.83 13.13 4.88
N ALA A 116 -10.47 12.07 4.45
CA ALA A 116 -9.88 10.77 4.12
C ALA A 116 -10.61 10.16 2.93
N LEU A 117 -9.97 9.19 2.29
CA LEU A 117 -10.60 8.39 1.25
C LEU A 117 -10.61 6.92 1.65
N MET A 118 -11.62 6.21 1.21
CA MET A 118 -11.64 4.75 1.21
C MET A 118 -11.88 4.29 -0.22
N VAL A 119 -10.95 3.52 -0.75
CA VAL A 119 -10.95 3.08 -2.15
C VAL A 119 -10.69 1.58 -2.22
N ASN A 120 -11.17 0.95 -3.28
CA ASN A 120 -10.96 -0.48 -3.54
C ASN A 120 -10.09 -0.64 -4.78
N ASN A 121 -8.99 -1.39 -4.69
CA ASN A 121 -8.12 -1.60 -5.84
C ASN A 121 -8.76 -2.47 -6.94
N ALA A 122 -9.84 -3.18 -6.65
CA ALA A 122 -10.64 -3.85 -7.68
C ALA A 122 -11.15 -2.86 -8.74
N ASP A 123 -11.40 -1.58 -8.37
CA ASP A 123 -11.91 -0.53 -9.26
C ASP A 123 -10.95 -0.19 -10.43
N TRP A 124 -9.70 -0.62 -10.36
CA TRP A 124 -8.73 -0.44 -11.46
C TRP A 124 -8.02 -1.74 -11.84
N LEU A 125 -7.79 -2.68 -10.92
CA LEU A 125 -7.07 -3.91 -11.22
C LEU A 125 -7.90 -4.86 -12.09
N MET A 126 -9.23 -4.90 -11.90
CA MET A 126 -10.11 -5.83 -12.63
C MET A 126 -10.29 -5.46 -14.11
N ASP A 127 -10.10 -4.18 -14.45
CA ASP A 127 -10.26 -3.69 -15.82
C ASP A 127 -8.94 -3.63 -16.60
N LEU A 128 -7.82 -4.05 -15.98
CA LEU A 128 -6.52 -4.01 -16.63
C LEU A 128 -6.40 -5.05 -17.75
N ASN A 129 -6.03 -4.60 -18.94
CA ASN A 129 -5.65 -5.50 -20.02
C ASN A 129 -4.26 -6.11 -19.71
N TYR A 130 -4.17 -7.43 -19.76
CA TYR A 130 -2.92 -8.14 -19.41
C TYR A 130 -1.73 -7.75 -20.30
N ILE A 131 -1.95 -7.55 -21.61
CA ILE A 131 -0.88 -7.17 -22.53
C ILE A 131 -0.41 -5.74 -22.24
N ASP A 132 -1.34 -4.83 -21.94
CA ASP A 132 -1.00 -3.45 -21.60
C ASP A 132 -0.21 -3.40 -20.28
N VAL A 133 -0.60 -4.19 -19.28
CA VAL A 133 0.16 -4.31 -18.01
C VAL A 133 1.59 -4.81 -18.27
N LEU A 134 1.78 -5.83 -19.09
CA LEU A 134 3.12 -6.33 -19.41
C LEU A 134 3.97 -5.27 -20.11
N ARG A 135 3.40 -4.52 -21.04
CA ARG A 135 4.13 -3.49 -21.81
C ARG A 135 4.41 -2.24 -21.00
N GLU A 136 3.39 -1.75 -20.27
CA GLU A 136 3.41 -0.44 -19.64
C GLU A 136 3.94 -0.47 -18.19
N VAL A 137 3.80 -1.60 -17.53
CA VAL A 137 4.21 -1.79 -16.13
C VAL A 137 5.34 -2.80 -16.05
N GLY A 138 5.14 -4.01 -16.57
CA GLY A 138 6.10 -5.12 -16.50
C GLY A 138 7.48 -4.75 -17.05
N ALA A 139 7.56 -3.92 -18.10
CA ALA A 139 8.81 -3.44 -18.65
C ALA A 139 9.71 -2.67 -17.66
N HIS A 140 9.16 -2.17 -16.56
CA HIS A 140 9.89 -1.46 -15.50
C HIS A 140 10.43 -2.38 -14.40
N PHE A 141 10.04 -3.67 -14.40
CA PHE A 141 10.45 -4.64 -13.39
C PHE A 141 11.49 -5.62 -13.93
N SER A 142 12.56 -5.84 -13.19
CA SER A 142 13.55 -6.87 -13.47
C SER A 142 13.26 -8.10 -12.64
N VAL A 143 13.00 -9.24 -13.27
CA VAL A 143 12.76 -10.52 -12.59
C VAL A 143 13.91 -10.87 -11.65
N ASN A 144 15.17 -10.68 -12.09
CA ASN A 144 16.34 -10.95 -11.26
C ASN A 144 16.34 -10.11 -9.98
N ARG A 145 15.98 -8.82 -10.08
CA ARG A 145 15.87 -7.93 -8.90
C ARG A 145 14.70 -8.34 -8.00
N MET A 146 13.55 -8.66 -8.59
CA MET A 146 12.38 -9.11 -7.80
C MET A 146 12.71 -10.38 -7.01
N LEU A 147 13.38 -11.36 -7.61
CA LEU A 147 13.76 -12.61 -6.94
C LEU A 147 14.73 -12.42 -5.76
N THR A 148 15.44 -11.28 -5.67
CA THR A 148 16.27 -10.95 -4.49
C THR A 148 15.48 -10.34 -3.34
N ALA A 149 14.21 -9.97 -3.56
CA ALA A 149 13.37 -9.36 -2.54
C ALA A 149 13.06 -10.35 -1.40
N GLU A 150 13.08 -9.84 -0.16
CA GLU A 150 12.89 -10.66 1.04
C GLU A 150 11.53 -11.37 1.04
N CYS A 151 10.48 -10.72 0.55
CA CYS A 151 9.14 -11.29 0.45
C CYS A 151 9.07 -12.57 -0.39
N TYR A 152 10.01 -12.79 -1.32
CA TYR A 152 10.04 -13.99 -2.14
C TYR A 152 11.00 -15.07 -1.64
N LYS A 153 12.05 -14.75 -0.89
CA LYS A 153 13.08 -15.72 -0.48
C LYS A 153 12.49 -16.94 0.23
N GLN A 154 11.63 -16.72 1.22
CA GLN A 154 11.01 -17.81 1.96
C GLN A 154 10.05 -18.65 1.11
N ARG A 155 9.37 -18.01 0.15
CA ARG A 155 8.45 -18.70 -0.76
C ARG A 155 9.18 -19.51 -1.83
N MET A 156 10.35 -19.05 -2.29
CA MET A 156 11.14 -19.77 -3.31
C MET A 156 11.55 -21.16 -2.84
N GLU A 157 11.85 -21.35 -1.56
CA GLU A 157 12.18 -22.67 -1.00
C GLU A 157 11.03 -23.67 -1.10
N LYS A 158 9.79 -23.19 -1.04
CA LYS A 158 8.56 -24.01 -1.08
C LYS A 158 7.85 -24.01 -2.45
N GLY A 159 8.37 -23.23 -3.38
CA GLY A 159 7.79 -23.03 -4.71
C GLY A 159 6.91 -21.77 -4.77
N LEU A 160 7.50 -20.69 -5.28
CA LEU A 160 6.80 -19.44 -5.57
C LEU A 160 5.97 -19.58 -6.85
N SER A 161 4.65 -19.40 -6.76
CA SER A 161 3.78 -19.41 -7.92
C SER A 161 3.90 -18.13 -8.74
N PHE A 162 3.60 -18.20 -10.04
CA PHE A 162 3.54 -17.01 -10.91
C PHE A 162 2.50 -16.01 -10.42
N LEU A 163 1.40 -16.48 -9.84
CA LEU A 163 0.37 -15.66 -9.23
C LEU A 163 0.95 -14.78 -8.11
N GLU A 164 1.60 -15.41 -7.13
CA GLU A 164 2.24 -14.71 -6.00
C GLU A 164 3.37 -13.78 -6.46
N PHE A 165 4.14 -14.19 -7.48
CA PHE A 165 5.21 -13.37 -8.04
C PHE A 165 4.69 -12.05 -8.63
N ASN A 166 3.47 -12.05 -9.19
CA ASN A 166 2.88 -10.83 -9.72
C ASN A 166 2.29 -9.88 -8.66
N TYR A 167 2.18 -10.32 -7.40
CA TYR A 167 1.61 -9.48 -6.34
C TYR A 167 2.36 -8.15 -6.18
N MET A 168 3.69 -8.18 -6.17
CA MET A 168 4.53 -6.96 -6.10
C MET A 168 4.23 -5.98 -7.24
N ILE A 169 3.99 -6.48 -8.45
CA ILE A 169 3.67 -5.64 -9.62
C ILE A 169 2.30 -4.97 -9.42
N MET A 170 1.32 -5.72 -8.92
CA MET A 170 -0.04 -5.19 -8.67
C MET A 170 -0.05 -4.15 -7.56
N GLN A 171 0.63 -4.40 -6.44
CA GLN A 171 0.75 -3.42 -5.36
C GLN A 171 1.54 -2.17 -5.81
N SER A 172 2.55 -2.33 -6.65
CA SER A 172 3.26 -1.20 -7.25
C SER A 172 2.35 -0.38 -8.16
N TYR A 173 1.48 -1.05 -8.92
CA TYR A 173 0.48 -0.39 -9.74
C TYR A 173 -0.58 0.35 -8.89
N ASP A 174 -0.96 -0.20 -7.73
CA ASP A 174 -1.85 0.48 -6.78
C ASP A 174 -1.29 1.84 -6.37
N PHE A 175 -0.02 1.91 -5.99
CA PHE A 175 0.60 3.19 -5.64
C PHE A 175 0.59 4.15 -6.83
N TYR A 176 0.94 3.68 -8.02
CA TYR A 176 0.88 4.48 -9.23
C TYR A 176 -0.53 4.99 -9.53
N ALA A 177 -1.56 4.15 -9.41
CA ALA A 177 -2.96 4.53 -9.62
C ALA A 177 -3.44 5.56 -8.58
N LEU A 178 -3.08 5.36 -7.31
CA LEU A 178 -3.39 6.30 -6.24
C LEU A 178 -2.69 7.66 -6.43
N TYR A 179 -1.43 7.63 -6.88
CA TYR A 179 -0.69 8.84 -7.23
C TYR A 179 -1.40 9.60 -8.35
N GLN A 180 -1.77 8.93 -9.45
CA GLN A 180 -2.43 9.55 -10.59
C GLN A 180 -3.82 10.10 -10.27
N LYS A 181 -4.62 9.33 -9.51
CA LYS A 181 -6.04 9.65 -9.27
C LYS A 181 -6.23 10.61 -8.10
N TYR A 182 -5.40 10.54 -7.07
CA TYR A 182 -5.65 11.21 -5.80
C TYR A 182 -4.48 12.06 -5.30
N GLY A 183 -3.37 12.12 -6.05
CA GLY A 183 -2.15 12.81 -5.61
C GLY A 183 -1.50 12.15 -4.39
N CYS A 184 -1.67 10.83 -4.24
CA CYS A 184 -1.05 10.06 -3.16
C CYS A 184 0.47 10.10 -3.30
N ASN A 185 1.16 10.69 -2.33
CA ASN A 185 2.61 10.91 -2.38
C ASN A 185 3.38 10.10 -1.33
N MET A 186 2.69 9.21 -0.59
CA MET A 186 3.31 8.45 0.49
C MET A 186 2.61 7.11 0.73
N GLN A 187 3.36 6.08 1.06
CA GLN A 187 2.87 4.77 1.47
C GLN A 187 3.41 4.41 2.85
N PHE A 188 2.59 3.78 3.66
CA PHE A 188 3.00 3.15 4.93
C PHE A 188 2.67 1.67 4.89
N GLY A 189 3.52 0.85 5.49
CA GLY A 189 3.34 -0.58 5.55
C GLY A 189 4.14 -1.23 6.67
N GLY A 190 3.94 -2.51 6.89
CA GLY A 190 4.75 -3.33 7.79
C GLY A 190 6.11 -3.68 7.21
N ASP A 191 7.03 -4.18 8.03
CA ASP A 191 8.41 -4.56 7.66
C ASP A 191 8.46 -5.57 6.50
N ASP A 192 7.49 -6.45 6.44
CA ASP A 192 7.29 -7.40 5.36
C ASP A 192 6.93 -6.76 4.01
N GLN A 193 6.44 -5.52 4.01
CA GLN A 193 5.97 -4.79 2.82
C GLN A 193 7.07 -3.95 2.15
N TRP A 194 8.26 -3.82 2.74
CA TRP A 194 9.32 -2.94 2.25
C TRP A 194 9.61 -3.09 0.75
N SER A 195 9.82 -4.31 0.30
CA SER A 195 10.12 -4.59 -1.10
C SER A 195 8.97 -4.22 -2.05
N ASN A 196 7.71 -4.44 -1.62
CA ASN A 196 6.53 -4.09 -2.40
C ASN A 196 6.40 -2.56 -2.52
N MET A 197 6.65 -1.83 -1.42
CA MET A 197 6.59 -0.37 -1.37
C MET A 197 7.65 0.26 -2.27
N LEU A 198 8.90 -0.23 -2.24
CA LEU A 198 9.96 0.20 -3.15
C LEU A 198 9.60 -0.04 -4.63
N GLY A 199 8.89 -1.12 -4.94
CA GLY A 199 8.39 -1.39 -6.28
C GLY A 199 7.47 -0.29 -6.80
N GLY A 200 6.59 0.22 -5.95
CA GLY A 200 5.67 1.32 -6.28
C GLY A 200 6.38 2.64 -6.52
N THR A 201 7.32 3.01 -5.66
CA THR A 201 8.13 4.23 -5.82
C THR A 201 8.94 4.21 -7.11
N GLU A 202 9.59 3.07 -7.41
CA GLU A 202 10.36 2.88 -8.64
C GLU A 202 9.47 2.96 -9.90
N LEU A 203 8.26 2.42 -9.86
CA LEU A 203 7.33 2.49 -10.97
C LEU A 203 6.93 3.94 -11.26
N ILE A 204 6.57 4.72 -10.22
CA ILE A 204 6.20 6.13 -10.36
C ILE A 204 7.36 6.94 -10.93
N ARG A 205 8.61 6.71 -10.48
CA ARG A 205 9.79 7.39 -11.01
C ARG A 205 10.07 7.10 -12.50
N ARG A 206 9.81 5.88 -12.94
CA ARG A 206 10.15 5.42 -14.30
C ARG A 206 9.07 5.70 -15.31
N LYS A 207 7.83 5.81 -14.89
CA LYS A 207 6.74 6.19 -15.80
C LYS A 207 6.73 7.71 -15.97
N PRO A 208 6.92 8.23 -17.18
CA PRO A 208 6.85 9.66 -17.42
C PRO A 208 5.43 10.14 -17.08
N VAL A 209 5.30 10.89 -16.01
CA VAL A 209 4.08 11.59 -15.69
C VAL A 209 3.95 12.76 -16.65
N SER A 210 2.92 12.79 -17.44
CA SER A 210 2.58 13.93 -18.28
C SER A 210 2.36 15.15 -17.37
N TYR A 211 3.37 16.02 -17.35
CA TYR A 211 3.38 17.40 -16.85
C TYR A 211 2.43 17.77 -15.70
N THR A 212 2.94 17.71 -14.47
CA THR A 212 2.81 18.78 -13.46
C THR A 212 3.80 18.46 -12.33
N HIS A 213 4.37 19.48 -11.69
CA HIS A 213 5.38 19.43 -10.65
C HIS A 213 4.94 18.63 -9.40
N LEU A 214 5.02 17.32 -9.48
CA LEU A 214 4.87 16.45 -8.32
C LEU A 214 6.05 15.47 -8.36
N ARG A 215 7.02 15.72 -7.50
CA ARG A 215 8.01 14.71 -7.17
C ARG A 215 7.26 13.65 -6.36
N ALA A 216 7.22 12.43 -6.84
CA ALA A 216 6.79 11.30 -6.04
C ALA A 216 7.80 11.16 -4.90
N HIS A 217 7.32 11.34 -3.67
CA HIS A 217 8.13 11.23 -2.48
C HIS A 217 7.95 9.83 -1.91
N GLU A 218 9.06 9.23 -1.63
CA GLU A 218 9.20 7.84 -1.28
C GLU A 218 9.22 7.71 0.22
N THR A 219 8.26 7.01 0.77
CA THR A 219 8.28 6.70 2.18
C THR A 219 7.82 5.30 2.50
N ASP A 220 8.55 4.73 3.41
CA ASP A 220 8.28 3.46 4.03
C ASP A 220 8.24 3.63 5.53
N GLN A 221 7.18 3.20 6.17
CA GLN A 221 7.11 3.23 7.61
C GLN A 221 6.44 1.99 8.18
N TYR A 222 6.95 1.56 9.31
CA TYR A 222 6.56 0.37 10.02
C TYR A 222 5.93 0.67 11.37
N LEU A 223 4.96 -0.13 11.70
CA LEU A 223 4.45 -0.28 13.04
C LEU A 223 5.20 -1.38 13.79
#